data_fe77fe6bf0abca45e6591e5d0a24aece
#
_entry.id   fe77fe6bf0abca45e6591e5d0a24aece
#
_cell.length_a   1.000
_cell.length_b   1.000
_cell.length_c   1.000
_cell.angle_alpha   90.00
_cell.angle_beta   90.00
_cell.angle_gamma   90.00
#
_symmetry.space_group_name_H-M   'P 1'
#
loop_
_entity.id
_entity.type
_entity.pdbx_description
1 polymer ?
#
loop_
_entity_poly.entity_id
_entity_poly.type
_entity_poly.pdbx_seq_one_letter_code
_entity_poly.pdbx_strand_id
1 'polypeptide(L)'
;AGTSKYRLAGSSLAESPNLAHGGRVFRYLGGKKWQSLGKLGAAEALYGSVVYRGKLYVSAMYSPGLFRYDPDATGSKWTNCGTFEGKRVESLAVYNGAIYATGFDEAGVYRYDGTGWEHLGIVGENTQTYGFTVYRGRLHVSSWPTGSVYRMEASAGKTVWAFAGRLGMEKESMPLAVYNGMMYSGTLPLGEVFRFDGGTRWT
;
A
#
# COMPACT_ATOMS: atom_id res chain seq x y z
N ALA A 1 -12.99 1.62 6.10
CA ALA A 1 -12.81 2.59 4.99
C ALA A 1 -12.02 3.80 5.50
N GLY A 2 -11.16 4.34 4.66
CA GLY A 2 -10.44 5.59 4.87
C GLY A 2 -11.05 6.73 4.06
N THR A 3 -10.72 7.96 4.42
CA THR A 3 -11.13 9.15 3.69
C THR A 3 -9.94 9.98 3.25
N SER A 4 -10.09 10.68 2.13
CA SER A 4 -9.10 11.60 1.58
C SER A 4 -9.78 12.91 1.22
N LYS A 5 -9.08 14.03 1.42
CA LYS A 5 -9.52 15.35 0.93
C LYS A 5 -8.87 15.72 -0.40
N TYR A 6 -7.95 14.92 -0.92
CA TYR A 6 -7.25 15.24 -2.16
C TYR A 6 -8.17 15.15 -3.37
N ARG A 7 -7.95 16.09 -4.28
CA ARG A 7 -8.54 16.09 -5.61
C ARG A 7 -7.57 15.41 -6.57
N LEU A 8 -8.10 14.57 -7.43
CA LEU A 8 -7.32 14.04 -8.53
C LEU A 8 -7.25 15.10 -9.64
N ALA A 9 -6.04 15.55 -9.97
CA ALA A 9 -5.82 16.49 -11.07
C ALA A 9 -6.34 15.87 -12.39
N GLY A 10 -7.04 16.69 -13.18
CA GLY A 10 -7.56 16.27 -14.49
C GLY A 10 -8.86 15.46 -14.46
N SER A 11 -9.46 15.22 -13.28
CA SER A 11 -10.77 14.59 -13.17
C SER A 11 -11.87 15.65 -12.98
N SER A 12 -13.12 15.29 -13.28
CA SER A 12 -14.29 16.15 -13.00
C SER A 12 -14.44 16.44 -11.49
N LEU A 13 -13.87 15.63 -10.63
CA LEU A 13 -13.81 15.83 -9.19
C LEU A 13 -12.80 16.91 -8.78
N ALA A 14 -11.87 17.28 -9.65
CA ALA A 14 -10.88 18.33 -9.38
C ALA A 14 -11.54 19.72 -9.18
N GLU A 15 -12.66 19.95 -9.80
CA GLU A 15 -13.43 21.20 -9.70
C GLU A 15 -14.38 21.20 -8.50
N SER A 16 -14.69 20.04 -7.95
CA SER A 16 -15.58 19.92 -6.79
C SER A 16 -14.86 20.35 -5.49
N PRO A 17 -15.36 21.34 -4.76
CA PRO A 17 -14.73 21.73 -3.50
C PRO A 17 -14.94 20.63 -2.46
N ASN A 18 -13.92 19.83 -2.23
CA ASN A 18 -13.93 18.88 -1.12
C ASN A 18 -13.57 19.60 0.18
N LEU A 19 -14.59 20.05 0.90
CA LEU A 19 -14.45 20.72 2.19
C LEU A 19 -14.36 19.73 3.37
N ALA A 20 -14.57 18.43 3.13
CA ALA A 20 -14.49 17.43 4.17
C ALA A 20 -13.04 17.20 4.59
N HIS A 21 -12.80 17.19 5.89
CA HIS A 21 -11.49 16.81 6.43
C HIS A 21 -11.25 15.32 6.23
N GLY A 22 -10.22 15.00 5.43
CA GLY A 22 -9.77 13.63 5.21
C GLY A 22 -9.07 13.02 6.43
N GLY A 23 -8.42 11.88 6.24
CA GLY A 23 -7.64 11.20 7.27
C GLY A 23 -8.46 10.53 8.37
N ARG A 24 -9.73 10.21 8.12
CA ARG A 24 -10.62 9.52 9.05
C ARG A 24 -10.80 8.06 8.68
N VAL A 25 -10.83 7.22 9.69
CA VAL A 25 -11.12 5.78 9.55
C VAL A 25 -12.53 5.50 10.00
N PHE A 26 -13.25 4.69 9.24
CA PHE A 26 -14.61 4.25 9.56
C PHE A 26 -14.69 2.73 9.58
N ARG A 27 -15.37 2.20 10.58
CA ARG A 27 -15.72 0.78 10.73
C ARG A 27 -17.13 0.55 10.18
N TYR A 28 -17.28 -0.40 9.28
CA TYR A 28 -18.60 -0.82 8.79
C TYR A 28 -19.30 -1.71 9.82
N LEU A 29 -20.55 -1.40 10.11
CA LEU A 29 -21.38 -2.11 11.09
C LEU A 29 -22.55 -2.88 10.46
N GLY A 30 -22.62 -2.90 9.13
CA GLY A 30 -23.71 -3.54 8.39
C GLY A 30 -24.76 -2.54 7.86
N GLY A 31 -25.45 -2.91 6.79
CA GLY A 31 -26.44 -2.06 6.13
C GLY A 31 -25.86 -0.72 5.67
N LYS A 32 -26.35 0.39 6.22
CA LYS A 32 -25.85 1.74 5.95
C LYS A 32 -25.10 2.35 7.16
N LYS A 33 -24.77 1.53 8.15
CA LYS A 33 -24.20 2.02 9.42
C LYS A 33 -22.67 2.01 9.40
N TRP A 34 -22.10 3.15 9.77
CA TRP A 34 -20.65 3.34 9.90
C TRP A 34 -20.31 4.00 11.24
N GLN A 35 -19.28 3.51 11.89
CA GLN A 35 -18.72 4.07 13.12
C GLN A 35 -17.41 4.77 12.80
N SER A 36 -17.28 6.04 13.19
CA SER A 36 -16.00 6.73 13.11
C SER A 36 -15.04 6.19 14.17
N LEU A 37 -13.85 5.80 13.73
CA LEU A 37 -12.73 5.46 14.61
C LEU A 37 -11.78 6.63 14.85
N GLY A 38 -12.14 7.83 14.37
CA GLY A 38 -11.37 9.04 14.53
C GLY A 38 -10.46 9.37 13.34
N LYS A 39 -9.67 10.44 13.53
CA LYS A 39 -8.70 10.94 12.56
C LYS A 39 -7.28 10.51 12.97
N LEU A 40 -6.42 10.26 11.99
CA LEU A 40 -5.01 9.90 12.20
C LEU A 40 -4.16 11.17 12.25
N GLY A 41 -4.00 11.75 13.42
CA GLY A 41 -3.19 12.97 13.58
C GLY A 41 -3.54 14.08 12.59
N ALA A 42 -2.56 14.61 11.89
CA ALA A 42 -2.71 15.62 10.84
C ALA A 42 -2.99 15.02 9.46
N ALA A 43 -3.13 13.69 9.32
CA ALA A 43 -3.33 13.03 8.03
C ALA A 43 -4.54 13.56 7.29
N GLU A 44 -4.42 13.70 5.97
CA GLU A 44 -5.49 14.12 5.07
C GLU A 44 -5.89 13.05 4.05
N ALA A 45 -5.03 12.04 3.86
CA ALA A 45 -5.30 10.90 2.99
C ALA A 45 -4.81 9.61 3.63
N LEU A 46 -5.60 8.55 3.52
CA LEU A 46 -5.30 7.20 3.99
C LEU A 46 -5.23 6.27 2.80
N TYR A 47 -4.28 5.32 2.84
CA TYR A 47 -4.03 4.42 1.71
C TYR A 47 -4.16 2.95 2.07
N GLY A 48 -3.21 2.40 2.80
CA GLY A 48 -3.21 0.99 3.17
C GLY A 48 -3.83 0.73 4.54
N SER A 49 -4.39 -0.46 4.71
CA SER A 49 -4.80 -0.93 6.04
C SER A 49 -4.58 -2.43 6.16
N VAL A 50 -4.06 -2.87 7.30
CA VAL A 50 -3.84 -4.28 7.62
C VAL A 50 -4.15 -4.57 9.08
N VAL A 51 -4.45 -5.84 9.37
CA VAL A 51 -4.50 -6.33 10.74
C VAL A 51 -3.20 -7.10 11.01
N TYR A 52 -2.45 -6.66 12.02
CA TYR A 52 -1.19 -7.27 12.42
C TYR A 52 -1.17 -7.46 13.93
N ARG A 53 -0.89 -8.70 14.38
CA ARG A 53 -0.93 -9.10 15.80
C ARG A 53 -2.22 -8.63 16.51
N GLY A 54 -3.37 -8.83 15.86
CA GLY A 54 -4.69 -8.48 16.39
C GLY A 54 -5.03 -6.99 16.44
N LYS A 55 -4.15 -6.11 15.96
CA LYS A 55 -4.39 -4.65 15.92
C LYS A 55 -4.51 -4.15 14.48
N LEU A 56 -5.37 -3.15 14.26
CA LEU A 56 -5.51 -2.46 12.97
C LEU A 56 -4.36 -1.46 12.80
N TYR A 57 -3.71 -1.52 11.66
CA TYR A 57 -2.72 -0.54 11.21
C TYR A 57 -3.20 0.12 9.93
N VAL A 58 -2.96 1.42 9.81
CA VAL A 58 -3.35 2.23 8.65
C VAL A 58 -2.21 3.17 8.27
N SER A 59 -1.88 3.25 6.98
CA SER A 59 -0.90 4.19 6.45
C SER A 59 -1.54 5.52 6.07
N ALA A 60 -0.78 6.61 6.27
CA ALA A 60 -1.12 7.95 5.83
C ALA A 60 0.03 8.51 4.99
N MET A 61 -0.26 8.97 3.77
CA MET A 61 0.76 9.35 2.80
C MET A 61 1.33 10.75 3.04
N TYR A 62 0.47 11.77 3.01
CA TYR A 62 0.94 13.18 2.98
C TYR A 62 1.26 13.78 4.34
N SER A 63 0.91 13.09 5.40
CA SER A 63 1.45 13.28 6.75
C SER A 63 2.00 11.93 7.17
N PRO A 64 3.26 11.62 6.85
CA PRO A 64 3.79 10.27 6.92
C PRO A 64 3.56 9.62 8.27
N GLY A 65 3.09 8.38 8.24
CA GLY A 65 2.88 7.60 9.44
C GLY A 65 2.24 6.25 9.15
N LEU A 66 2.62 5.28 9.94
CA LEU A 66 1.89 4.06 10.17
C LEU A 66 1.18 4.19 11.51
N PHE A 67 -0.13 4.19 11.49
CA PHE A 67 -0.93 4.41 12.70
C PHE A 67 -1.54 3.09 13.17
N ARG A 68 -1.34 2.78 14.44
CA ARG A 68 -1.91 1.61 15.13
C ARG A 68 -3.14 2.04 15.92
N TYR A 69 -4.24 1.33 15.74
CA TYR A 69 -5.49 1.52 16.49
C TYR A 69 -5.48 0.74 17.80
N ASP A 70 -5.83 1.40 18.88
CA ASP A 70 -6.06 0.81 20.20
C ASP A 70 -7.44 1.26 20.72
N PRO A 71 -8.47 0.39 20.70
CA PRO A 71 -9.82 0.75 21.12
C PRO A 71 -9.92 1.08 22.61
N ASP A 72 -9.01 0.56 23.43
CA ASP A 72 -9.04 0.66 24.88
C ASP A 72 -8.20 1.85 25.42
N ALA A 73 -7.50 2.57 24.55
CA ALA A 73 -6.72 3.74 24.97
C ALA A 73 -7.59 4.84 25.57
N THR A 74 -7.14 5.42 26.67
CA THR A 74 -7.85 6.49 27.41
C THR A 74 -7.77 7.87 26.74
N GLY A 75 -6.85 8.07 25.78
CA GLY A 75 -6.68 9.30 25.02
C GLY A 75 -6.93 9.09 23.54
N SER A 76 -5.96 9.50 22.70
CA SER A 76 -6.01 9.19 21.28
C SER A 76 -5.98 7.68 21.08
N LYS A 77 -6.97 7.17 20.34
CA LYS A 77 -7.03 5.74 20.00
C LYS A 77 -6.03 5.34 18.90
N TRP A 78 -5.31 6.30 18.37
CA TRP A 78 -4.33 6.11 17.32
C TRP A 78 -2.92 6.48 17.80
N THR A 79 -2.00 5.54 17.70
CA THR A 79 -0.57 5.74 17.96
C THR A 79 0.16 5.80 16.62
N ASN A 80 0.92 6.87 16.38
CA ASN A 80 1.81 6.94 15.23
C ASN A 80 3.08 6.11 15.51
N CYS A 81 3.31 5.08 14.71
CA CYS A 81 4.48 4.21 14.74
C CYS A 81 5.61 4.70 13.82
N GLY A 82 5.46 5.90 13.25
CA GLY A 82 6.40 6.46 12.29
C GLY A 82 6.44 5.72 10.96
N THR A 83 7.46 6.02 10.18
CA THR A 83 7.87 5.33 8.97
C THR A 83 9.40 5.29 8.92
N PHE A 84 9.98 4.52 8.02
CA PHE A 84 11.43 4.53 7.82
C PHE A 84 11.89 5.93 7.42
N GLU A 85 12.73 6.58 8.24
CA GLU A 85 13.27 7.94 8.02
C GLU A 85 12.23 9.00 7.62
N GLY A 86 10.97 8.84 8.04
CA GLY A 86 9.90 9.77 7.66
C GLY A 86 9.41 9.65 6.21
N LYS A 87 9.83 8.64 5.46
CA LYS A 87 9.40 8.39 4.07
C LYS A 87 7.89 8.17 3.97
N ARG A 88 7.29 8.63 2.89
CA ARG A 88 5.87 8.37 2.60
C ARG A 88 5.65 6.91 2.20
N VAL A 89 4.64 6.31 2.77
CA VAL A 89 4.25 4.92 2.47
C VAL A 89 2.78 4.86 2.07
N GLU A 90 2.46 3.95 1.16
CA GLU A 90 1.10 3.76 0.64
C GLU A 90 0.49 2.45 1.10
N SER A 91 0.63 1.42 0.29
CA SER A 91 0.03 0.11 0.55
C SER A 91 0.74 -0.63 1.65
N LEU A 92 -0.03 -1.48 2.32
CA LEU A 92 0.46 -2.33 3.38
C LEU A 92 0.13 -3.79 3.08
N ALA A 93 1.03 -4.69 3.48
CA ALA A 93 0.77 -6.13 3.51
C ALA A 93 1.33 -6.74 4.78
N VAL A 94 0.71 -7.81 5.27
CA VAL A 94 1.30 -8.66 6.32
C VAL A 94 1.88 -9.88 5.65
N TYR A 95 3.18 -10.09 5.86
CA TYR A 95 3.89 -11.22 5.31
C TYR A 95 5.02 -11.65 6.26
N ASN A 96 5.23 -12.96 6.44
CA ASN A 96 6.26 -13.53 7.32
C ASN A 96 6.39 -12.82 8.67
N GLY A 97 5.26 -12.56 9.34
CA GLY A 97 5.23 -12.03 10.71
C GLY A 97 5.61 -10.56 10.85
N ALA A 98 5.59 -9.78 9.77
CA ALA A 98 5.84 -8.34 9.76
C ALA A 98 4.86 -7.60 8.83
N ILE A 99 4.78 -6.26 8.98
CA ILE A 99 4.10 -5.38 8.02
C ILE A 99 5.13 -4.94 6.97
N TYR A 100 4.74 -5.00 5.71
CA TYR A 100 5.47 -4.45 4.57
C TYR A 100 4.73 -3.23 4.05
N ALA A 101 5.46 -2.18 3.71
CA ALA A 101 4.91 -0.93 3.19
C ALA A 101 5.60 -0.54 1.89
N THR A 102 4.80 -0.08 0.91
CA THR A 102 5.31 0.47 -0.36
C THR A 102 5.78 1.90 -0.20
N GLY A 103 6.82 2.30 -0.93
CA GLY A 103 7.40 3.64 -0.91
C GLY A 103 6.89 4.53 -2.03
N PHE A 104 6.59 5.79 -1.70
CA PHE A 104 6.17 6.83 -2.65
C PHE A 104 7.31 7.81 -3.01
N ASP A 105 8.22 8.10 -2.09
CA ASP A 105 9.33 9.04 -2.33
C ASP A 105 10.47 8.42 -3.14
N GLU A 106 10.53 7.10 -3.13
CA GLU A 106 11.43 6.24 -3.89
C GLU A 106 10.77 4.88 -4.06
N ALA A 107 11.22 4.05 -4.99
CA ALA A 107 10.69 2.69 -5.16
C ALA A 107 11.18 1.73 -4.06
N GLY A 108 11.29 2.22 -2.84
CA GLY A 108 11.65 1.44 -1.67
C GLY A 108 10.52 0.52 -1.20
N VAL A 109 10.90 -0.58 -0.59
CA VAL A 109 10.00 -1.36 0.25
C VAL A 109 10.53 -1.38 1.66
N TYR A 110 9.64 -1.16 2.61
CA TYR A 110 9.97 -1.07 4.02
C TYR A 110 9.29 -2.18 4.81
N ARG A 111 9.94 -2.65 5.85
CA ARG A 111 9.43 -3.68 6.77
C ARG A 111 9.34 -3.11 8.18
N TYR A 112 8.20 -3.35 8.83
CA TYR A 112 7.97 -3.01 10.23
C TYR A 112 7.65 -4.27 11.02
N ASP A 113 8.44 -4.57 12.05
CA ASP A 113 8.31 -5.78 12.87
C ASP A 113 7.43 -5.62 14.13
N GLY A 114 6.89 -4.43 14.33
CA GLY A 114 6.13 -4.03 15.51
C GLY A 114 6.89 -3.10 16.44
N THR A 115 8.20 -2.95 16.25
CA THR A 115 9.09 -2.10 17.07
C THR A 115 9.93 -1.14 16.23
N GLY A 116 10.44 -1.58 15.08
CA GLY A 116 11.33 -0.80 14.23
C GLY A 116 11.11 -1.02 12.73
N TRP A 117 11.67 -0.11 11.95
CA TRP A 117 11.61 -0.09 10.51
C TRP A 117 12.93 -0.56 9.88
N GLU A 118 12.83 -1.26 8.78
CA GLU A 118 13.94 -1.73 7.95
C GLU A 118 13.67 -1.38 6.49
N HIS A 119 14.69 -0.88 5.78
CA HIS A 119 14.63 -0.68 4.33
C HIS A 119 15.09 -1.94 3.60
N LEU A 120 14.24 -2.50 2.77
CA LEU A 120 14.47 -3.75 2.04
C LEU A 120 14.98 -3.53 0.60
N GLY A 121 15.50 -2.34 0.32
CA GLY A 121 16.04 -1.96 -0.98
C GLY A 121 15.04 -1.32 -1.92
N ILE A 122 15.58 -0.86 -3.04
CA ILE A 122 14.84 -0.25 -4.16
C ILE A 122 14.41 -1.34 -5.12
N VAL A 123 13.21 -1.19 -5.69
CA VAL A 123 12.60 -2.16 -6.59
C VAL A 123 12.90 -1.78 -8.04
N GLY A 124 13.90 -2.41 -8.62
CA GLY A 124 14.32 -2.18 -10.01
C GLY A 124 14.65 -0.71 -10.30
N GLU A 125 14.44 -0.28 -11.53
CA GLU A 125 14.64 1.11 -11.98
C GLU A 125 13.33 1.92 -11.87
N ASN A 126 12.71 1.88 -10.69
CA ASN A 126 11.45 2.56 -10.44
C ASN A 126 11.61 3.71 -9.47
N THR A 127 10.61 4.57 -9.38
CA THR A 127 10.55 5.71 -8.46
C THR A 127 9.47 5.56 -7.41
N GLN A 128 8.49 4.65 -7.65
CA GLN A 128 7.41 4.36 -6.70
C GLN A 128 7.03 2.88 -6.73
N THR A 129 6.53 2.38 -5.61
CA THR A 129 5.88 1.08 -5.50
C THR A 129 4.46 1.27 -4.99
N TYR A 130 3.49 0.46 -5.45
CA TYR A 130 2.07 0.70 -5.19
C TYR A 130 1.37 -0.40 -4.41
N GLY A 131 1.20 -1.56 -5.00
CA GLY A 131 0.39 -2.63 -4.43
C GLY A 131 1.19 -3.86 -4.05
N PHE A 132 0.72 -4.56 -3.04
CA PHE A 132 1.24 -5.87 -2.67
C PHE A 132 0.22 -6.97 -2.89
N THR A 133 0.72 -8.16 -3.17
CA THR A 133 -0.03 -9.41 -2.96
C THR A 133 0.90 -10.56 -2.59
N VAL A 134 0.39 -11.51 -1.83
CA VAL A 134 1.09 -12.78 -1.58
C VAL A 134 0.54 -13.80 -2.57
N TYR A 135 1.38 -14.25 -3.49
CA TYR A 135 1.03 -15.24 -4.49
C TYR A 135 2.02 -16.40 -4.44
N ARG A 136 1.49 -17.62 -4.32
CA ARG A 136 2.28 -18.87 -4.18
C ARG A 136 3.38 -18.75 -3.10
N GLY A 137 3.00 -18.20 -1.93
CA GLY A 137 3.87 -18.05 -0.78
C GLY A 137 4.94 -16.97 -0.88
N ARG A 138 4.91 -16.12 -1.92
CA ARG A 138 5.89 -15.03 -2.13
C ARG A 138 5.23 -13.67 -2.22
N LEU A 139 5.83 -12.66 -1.62
CA LEU A 139 5.38 -11.28 -1.70
C LEU A 139 5.73 -10.69 -3.07
N HIS A 140 4.74 -10.12 -3.74
CA HIS A 140 4.89 -9.39 -5.00
C HIS A 140 4.53 -7.94 -4.79
N VAL A 141 5.20 -7.04 -5.53
CA VAL A 141 4.99 -5.60 -5.49
C VAL A 141 4.90 -5.03 -6.90
N SER A 142 3.97 -4.12 -7.10
CA SER A 142 3.79 -3.36 -8.34
C SER A 142 4.51 -2.03 -8.30
N SER A 143 4.82 -1.44 -9.47
CA SER A 143 5.71 -0.28 -9.56
C SER A 143 5.38 0.71 -10.68
N TRP A 144 5.96 1.91 -10.58
CA TRP A 144 6.00 2.99 -11.56
C TRP A 144 7.42 3.55 -11.69
N PRO A 145 7.92 4.00 -12.87
CA PRO A 145 7.21 4.22 -14.13
C PRO A 145 7.34 3.08 -15.15
N THR A 146 7.81 1.89 -14.77
CA THR A 146 8.08 0.82 -15.73
C THR A 146 6.90 -0.13 -15.97
N GLY A 147 5.78 0.03 -15.24
CA GLY A 147 4.62 -0.85 -15.33
C GLY A 147 4.95 -2.32 -15.00
N SER A 148 5.86 -2.51 -14.06
CA SER A 148 6.45 -3.82 -13.77
C SER A 148 6.00 -4.35 -12.41
N VAL A 149 6.08 -5.68 -12.28
CA VAL A 149 5.89 -6.37 -11.01
C VAL A 149 7.19 -7.06 -10.62
N TYR A 150 7.49 -7.02 -9.34
CA TYR A 150 8.65 -7.68 -8.76
C TYR A 150 8.24 -8.63 -7.66
N ARG A 151 9.07 -9.62 -7.40
CA ARG A 151 8.86 -10.64 -6.38
C ARG A 151 10.00 -10.60 -5.37
N MET A 152 9.64 -10.64 -4.09
CA MET A 152 10.63 -10.74 -3.03
C MET A 152 11.27 -12.12 -3.00
N GLU A 153 12.59 -12.15 -2.97
CA GLU A 153 13.43 -13.34 -2.83
C GLU A 153 14.52 -13.11 -1.79
N ALA A 154 15.10 -14.19 -1.30
CA ALA A 154 16.30 -14.17 -0.49
C ALA A 154 17.50 -14.60 -1.34
N SER A 155 18.58 -13.83 -1.33
CA SER A 155 19.84 -14.16 -1.96
C SER A 155 20.99 -13.81 -1.04
N ALA A 156 21.86 -14.79 -0.72
CA ALA A 156 22.98 -14.62 0.19
C ALA A 156 22.60 -13.93 1.53
N GLY A 157 21.45 -14.30 2.10
CA GLY A 157 20.95 -13.73 3.36
C GLY A 157 20.37 -12.32 3.26
N LYS A 158 20.27 -11.76 2.05
CA LYS A 158 19.69 -10.42 1.80
C LYS A 158 18.37 -10.54 1.04
N THR A 159 17.48 -9.57 1.25
CA THR A 159 16.30 -9.39 0.42
C THR A 159 16.68 -8.85 -0.94
N VAL A 160 16.17 -9.46 -2.00
CA VAL A 160 16.30 -9.00 -3.39
C VAL A 160 14.92 -8.97 -4.06
N TRP A 161 14.76 -8.06 -5.01
CA TRP A 161 13.52 -7.90 -5.78
C TRP A 161 13.72 -8.45 -7.19
N ALA A 162 13.31 -9.70 -7.39
CA ALA A 162 13.39 -10.37 -8.68
C ALA A 162 12.29 -9.87 -9.62
N PHE A 163 12.65 -9.52 -10.86
CA PHE A 163 11.72 -9.10 -11.89
C PHE A 163 10.71 -10.23 -12.19
N ALA A 164 9.43 -9.93 -12.09
CA ALA A 164 8.32 -10.85 -12.35
C ALA A 164 7.49 -10.46 -13.59
N GLY A 165 7.99 -9.52 -14.37
CA GLY A 165 7.45 -9.14 -15.68
C GLY A 165 6.90 -7.72 -15.73
N ARG A 166 6.69 -7.26 -16.97
CA ARG A 166 6.10 -5.97 -17.31
C ARG A 166 4.70 -6.18 -17.90
N LEU A 167 3.80 -5.25 -17.63
CA LEU A 167 2.43 -5.30 -18.11
C LEU A 167 2.29 -4.49 -19.40
N GLY A 168 2.42 -5.15 -20.54
CA GLY A 168 2.31 -4.53 -21.86
C GLY A 168 3.22 -3.31 -22.02
N MET A 169 2.65 -2.21 -22.52
CA MET A 169 3.32 -0.91 -22.67
C MET A 169 2.96 0.08 -21.56
N GLU A 170 2.25 -0.39 -20.54
CA GLU A 170 1.79 0.43 -19.43
C GLU A 170 2.94 1.00 -18.59
N LYS A 171 2.67 2.12 -17.95
CA LYS A 171 3.65 2.80 -17.08
C LYS A 171 3.47 2.47 -15.61
N GLU A 172 2.24 2.21 -15.20
CA GLU A 172 1.91 1.91 -13.82
C GLU A 172 1.26 0.54 -13.72
N SER A 173 1.89 -0.33 -12.94
CA SER A 173 1.25 -1.52 -12.41
C SER A 173 0.64 -1.12 -11.06
N MET A 174 -0.69 -1.16 -10.98
CA MET A 174 -1.47 -0.71 -9.83
C MET A 174 -1.70 -1.86 -8.82
N PRO A 175 -2.86 -1.99 -8.17
CA PRO A 175 -3.05 -3.04 -7.20
C PRO A 175 -2.92 -4.42 -7.82
N LEU A 176 -2.36 -5.33 -7.04
CA LEU A 176 -2.30 -6.75 -7.32
C LEU A 176 -3.40 -7.49 -6.58
N ALA A 177 -4.02 -8.48 -7.20
CA ALA A 177 -5.04 -9.32 -6.58
C ALA A 177 -4.87 -10.79 -6.99
N VAL A 178 -5.28 -11.69 -6.10
CA VAL A 178 -5.37 -13.12 -6.41
C VAL A 178 -6.84 -13.50 -6.53
N TYR A 179 -7.21 -14.07 -7.68
CA TYR A 179 -8.55 -14.58 -7.95
C TYR A 179 -8.46 -15.92 -8.64
N ASN A 180 -9.22 -16.90 -8.19
CA ASN A 180 -9.23 -18.29 -8.72
C ASN A 180 -7.82 -18.87 -8.91
N GLY A 181 -6.92 -18.66 -7.92
CA GLY A 181 -5.56 -19.20 -7.94
C GLY A 181 -4.59 -18.52 -8.92
N MET A 182 -5.01 -17.45 -9.61
CA MET A 182 -4.18 -16.66 -10.51
C MET A 182 -3.98 -15.25 -9.96
N MET A 183 -2.84 -14.64 -10.24
CA MET A 183 -2.55 -13.26 -9.89
C MET A 183 -2.90 -12.33 -11.06
N TYR A 184 -3.51 -11.19 -10.73
CA TYR A 184 -3.92 -10.15 -11.66
C TYR A 184 -3.38 -8.80 -11.22
N SER A 185 -3.17 -7.91 -12.19
CA SER A 185 -2.84 -6.50 -11.95
C SER A 185 -3.65 -5.61 -12.86
N GLY A 186 -4.18 -4.52 -12.30
CA GLY A 186 -4.69 -3.39 -13.08
C GLY A 186 -3.58 -2.41 -13.41
N THR A 187 -3.76 -1.58 -14.44
CA THR A 187 -2.74 -0.67 -14.93
C THR A 187 -3.24 0.75 -15.17
N LEU A 188 -2.30 1.68 -15.32
CA LEU A 188 -2.49 3.03 -15.83
C LEU A 188 -1.42 3.34 -16.89
N PRO A 189 -1.73 4.20 -17.92
CA PRO A 189 -2.93 5.02 -18.04
C PRO A 189 -4.11 4.36 -18.77
N LEU A 190 -3.93 3.22 -19.46
CA LEU A 190 -4.98 2.67 -20.34
C LEU A 190 -6.04 1.87 -19.58
N GLY A 191 -5.80 1.51 -18.32
CA GLY A 191 -6.79 0.82 -17.49
C GLY A 191 -6.99 -0.65 -17.88
N GLU A 192 -5.94 -1.31 -18.34
CA GLU A 192 -5.96 -2.71 -18.70
C GLU A 192 -5.86 -3.62 -17.46
N VAL A 193 -6.25 -4.87 -17.60
CA VAL A 193 -6.09 -5.91 -16.58
C VAL A 193 -5.29 -7.05 -17.16
N PHE A 194 -4.19 -7.36 -16.51
CA PHE A 194 -3.29 -8.46 -16.90
C PHE A 194 -3.35 -9.62 -15.91
N ARG A 195 -3.26 -10.82 -16.43
CA ARG A 195 -3.13 -12.06 -15.67
C ARG A 195 -1.68 -12.56 -15.73
N PHE A 196 -1.15 -12.97 -14.60
CA PHE A 196 0.18 -13.56 -14.50
C PHE A 196 0.17 -15.05 -14.92
N ASP A 197 0.91 -15.41 -15.96
CA ASP A 197 1.02 -16.77 -16.47
C ASP A 197 2.26 -17.52 -15.97
N GLY A 198 3.10 -16.86 -15.18
CA GLY A 198 4.33 -17.43 -14.63
C GLY A 198 5.60 -16.92 -15.28
N GLY A 199 6.73 -17.10 -14.59
CA GLY A 199 8.03 -16.53 -15.00
C GLY A 199 7.97 -15.01 -15.02
N THR A 200 7.96 -14.41 -16.22
CA THR A 200 7.82 -12.97 -16.45
C THR A 200 6.67 -12.64 -17.41
N ARG A 201 5.77 -13.59 -17.68
CA ARG A 201 4.69 -13.44 -18.68
C ARG A 201 3.40 -12.97 -18.03
N TRP A 202 2.79 -11.98 -18.67
CA TRP A 202 1.48 -11.43 -18.36
C TRP A 202 0.62 -11.35 -19.63
N THR A 203 -0.64 -11.73 -19.54
CA THR A 203 -1.63 -11.69 -20.63
C THR A 203 -2.92 -11.03 -20.20
#